data_45bff5f236b38b8d81bd2c24ae136b5a
#
_entry.id   45bff5f236b38b8d81bd2c24ae136b5a
#
_cell.length_a   1.000
_cell.length_b   1.000
_cell.length_c   1.000
_cell.angle_alpha   90.00
_cell.angle_beta   90.00
_cell.angle_gamma   90.00
#
_symmetry.space_group_name_H-M   'P 1'
#
loop_
_entity.id
_entity.type
_entity.pdbx_description
1 polymer ?
#
loop_
_entity_poly.entity_id
_entity_poly.type
_entity_poly.pdbx_seq_one_letter_code
_entity_poly.pdbx_strand_id
1 'polypeptide(L)'
;MRRLSLALACSLAAASPAVAEEIGEVTTAWKLLGSNHKIVVEAFDDPKVEGVSCFVSRARTGGISGSLGLAEDTSDASIACRQTGPIAFLEELDEGEEVFGARASVLFKRIQVVRFFDEGRNTLVYLTYSDKLIDGSPKNSISAVVIRPWVSAQLEAELAQ
;
A
#
# COMPACT_ATOMS: atom_id res chain seq x y z
N MET A 1 -32.75 33.68 -33.75
CA MET A 1 -31.35 33.30 -33.49
C MET A 1 -31.29 32.72 -32.07
N ARG A 2 -31.33 31.38 -31.95
CA ARG A 2 -31.29 30.66 -30.64
C ARG A 2 -29.83 30.26 -30.40
N ARG A 3 -29.23 30.86 -29.39
CA ARG A 3 -27.87 30.48 -28.95
C ARG A 3 -27.95 29.19 -28.10
N LEU A 4 -27.45 28.12 -28.61
CA LEU A 4 -27.30 26.85 -27.89
C LEU A 4 -26.01 26.95 -27.05
N SER A 5 -26.16 27.07 -25.72
CA SER A 5 -25.03 27.01 -24.78
C SER A 5 -24.72 25.55 -24.50
N LEU A 6 -23.59 25.08 -24.99
CA LEU A 6 -23.05 23.74 -24.70
C LEU A 6 -22.35 23.81 -23.34
N ALA A 7 -22.97 23.25 -22.31
CA ALA A 7 -22.35 23.09 -21.00
C ALA A 7 -21.42 21.87 -21.04
N LEU A 8 -20.11 22.13 -20.99
CA LEU A 8 -19.08 21.12 -20.85
C LEU A 8 -19.03 20.65 -19.40
N ALA A 9 -19.62 19.47 -19.12
CA ALA A 9 -19.51 18.84 -17.81
C ALA A 9 -18.12 18.19 -17.67
N CYS A 10 -17.26 18.83 -16.89
CA CYS A 10 -15.95 18.30 -16.53
C CYS A 10 -16.17 17.27 -15.40
N SER A 11 -16.11 15.98 -15.73
CA SER A 11 -16.18 14.89 -14.74
C SER A 11 -14.82 14.82 -14.03
N LEU A 12 -14.74 15.32 -12.79
CA LEU A 12 -13.59 15.01 -11.93
C LEU A 12 -13.70 13.53 -11.51
N ALA A 13 -12.87 12.69 -12.09
CA ALA A 13 -12.63 11.36 -11.57
C ALA A 13 -11.85 11.51 -10.25
N ALA A 14 -12.52 11.32 -9.13
CA ALA A 14 -11.87 11.24 -7.83
C ALA A 14 -11.15 9.88 -7.75
N ALA A 15 -9.82 9.87 -7.73
CA ALA A 15 -9.04 8.70 -7.41
C ALA A 15 -9.42 8.24 -5.99
N SER A 16 -10.02 7.06 -5.87
CA SER A 16 -10.33 6.47 -4.56
C SER A 16 -9.03 6.01 -3.94
N PRO A 17 -8.73 6.38 -2.69
CA PRO A 17 -7.55 5.85 -2.00
C PRO A 17 -7.69 4.32 -1.92
N ALA A 18 -6.59 3.60 -2.15
CA ALA A 18 -6.54 2.16 -2.00
C ALA A 18 -6.97 1.79 -0.58
N VAL A 19 -8.03 1.01 -0.46
CA VAL A 19 -8.51 0.49 0.83
C VAL A 19 -7.74 -0.79 1.09
N ALA A 20 -6.93 -0.79 2.17
CA ALA A 20 -6.25 -2.00 2.59
C ALA A 20 -7.23 -2.96 3.28
N GLU A 21 -7.06 -4.25 2.99
CA GLU A 21 -7.74 -5.35 3.65
C GLU A 21 -6.80 -6.00 4.67
N GLU A 22 -7.23 -6.13 5.92
CA GLU A 22 -6.51 -6.92 6.92
C GLU A 22 -6.72 -8.40 6.63
N ILE A 23 -5.66 -9.08 6.18
CA ILE A 23 -5.71 -10.51 5.81
C ILE A 23 -5.34 -11.44 6.95
N GLY A 24 -4.77 -10.92 8.04
CA GLY A 24 -4.45 -11.71 9.21
C GLY A 24 -3.67 -10.96 10.28
N GLU A 25 -3.64 -11.57 11.47
CA GLU A 25 -2.89 -11.03 12.60
C GLU A 25 -2.28 -12.14 13.48
N VAL A 26 -1.19 -11.79 14.18
CA VAL A 26 -0.54 -12.65 15.17
C VAL A 26 -0.35 -11.86 16.46
N THR A 27 -0.91 -12.39 17.57
CA THR A 27 -0.69 -11.84 18.90
C THR A 27 0.73 -12.19 19.36
N THR A 28 1.53 -11.18 19.68
CA THR A 28 2.95 -11.34 20.08
C THR A 28 3.17 -11.27 21.57
N ALA A 29 2.27 -10.67 22.33
CA ALA A 29 2.34 -10.60 23.79
C ALA A 29 0.94 -10.63 24.41
N TRP A 30 0.78 -11.53 25.37
CA TRP A 30 -0.41 -11.62 26.20
C TRP A 30 -0.20 -10.84 27.49
N LYS A 31 -1.09 -9.89 27.79
CA LYS A 31 -1.16 -9.21 29.08
C LYS A 31 -2.47 -9.55 29.76
N LEU A 32 -2.41 -9.95 31.01
CA LEU A 32 -3.60 -10.30 31.82
C LEU A 32 -4.53 -9.09 32.03
N LEU A 33 -3.96 -7.89 32.05
CA LEU A 33 -4.64 -6.60 32.13
C LEU A 33 -3.95 -5.63 31.15
N GLY A 34 -4.68 -5.20 30.11
CA GLY A 34 -4.21 -4.24 29.13
C GLY A 34 -4.33 -4.75 27.68
N SER A 35 -3.76 -3.99 26.77
CA SER A 35 -3.81 -4.30 25.35
C SER A 35 -2.72 -5.28 24.94
N ASN A 36 -3.11 -6.30 24.18
CA ASN A 36 -2.16 -7.23 23.56
C ASN A 36 -1.43 -6.54 22.40
N HIS A 37 -0.13 -6.82 22.28
CA HIS A 37 0.62 -6.46 21.10
C HIS A 37 0.37 -7.51 20.03
N LYS A 38 0.16 -7.06 18.79
CA LYS A 38 -0.05 -7.92 17.64
C LYS A 38 0.69 -7.41 16.42
N ILE A 39 1.00 -8.30 15.51
CA ILE A 39 1.43 -7.97 14.15
C ILE A 39 0.22 -8.19 13.25
N VAL A 40 -0.14 -7.20 12.45
CA VAL A 40 -1.17 -7.31 11.42
C VAL A 40 -0.53 -7.35 10.05
N VAL A 41 -1.16 -8.07 9.14
CA VAL A 41 -0.81 -8.10 7.71
C VAL A 41 -1.99 -7.53 6.95
N GLU A 42 -1.72 -6.49 6.18
CA GLU A 42 -2.69 -5.78 5.35
C GLU A 42 -2.29 -5.93 3.88
N ALA A 43 -3.26 -6.18 3.01
CA ALA A 43 -3.07 -6.23 1.55
C ALA A 43 -3.70 -5.00 0.91
N PHE A 44 -3.09 -4.50 -0.14
CA PHE A 44 -3.65 -3.46 -1.00
C PHE A 44 -3.16 -3.64 -2.44
N ASP A 45 -3.98 -3.21 -3.40
CA ASP A 45 -3.61 -3.14 -4.80
C ASP A 45 -3.16 -1.72 -5.15
N ASP A 46 -2.26 -1.60 -6.12
CA ASP A 46 -1.82 -0.28 -6.59
C ASP A 46 -2.99 0.41 -7.31
N PRO A 47 -3.37 1.64 -6.92
CA PRO A 47 -4.54 2.32 -7.47
C PRO A 47 -4.40 2.72 -8.94
N LYS A 48 -3.16 2.82 -9.45
CA LYS A 48 -2.87 3.23 -10.83
C LYS A 48 -2.22 2.14 -11.68
N VAL A 49 -1.89 0.99 -11.07
CA VAL A 49 -1.22 -0.12 -11.77
C VAL A 49 -1.97 -1.41 -11.52
N GLU A 50 -2.78 -1.84 -12.48
CA GLU A 50 -3.40 -3.17 -12.41
C GLU A 50 -2.35 -4.28 -12.42
N GLY A 51 -2.68 -5.40 -11.78
CA GLY A 51 -1.83 -6.59 -11.74
C GLY A 51 -0.68 -6.52 -10.74
N VAL A 52 -0.72 -5.59 -9.78
CA VAL A 52 0.21 -5.54 -8.65
C VAL A 52 -0.55 -5.54 -7.34
N SER A 53 -0.20 -6.46 -6.45
CA SER A 53 -0.68 -6.49 -5.07
C SER A 53 0.49 -6.39 -4.11
N CYS A 54 0.32 -5.60 -3.06
CA CYS A 54 1.30 -5.37 -2.00
C CYS A 54 0.76 -5.84 -0.66
N PHE A 55 1.65 -6.37 0.17
CA PHE A 55 1.38 -6.84 1.52
C PHE A 55 2.28 -6.07 2.48
N VAL A 56 1.68 -5.45 3.48
CA VAL A 56 2.39 -4.70 4.54
C VAL A 56 2.15 -5.38 5.88
N SER A 57 3.23 -5.70 6.60
CA SER A 57 3.14 -6.14 7.98
C SER A 57 3.62 -5.04 8.91
N ARG A 58 2.87 -4.81 10.00
CA ARG A 58 3.22 -3.82 11.02
C ARG A 58 2.73 -4.21 12.40
N ALA A 59 3.42 -3.74 13.43
CA ALA A 59 2.97 -3.91 14.80
C ALA A 59 1.78 -2.98 15.09
N ARG A 60 0.82 -3.49 15.84
CA ARG A 60 -0.31 -2.72 16.41
C ARG A 60 -0.49 -3.07 17.88
N THR A 61 -0.77 -2.05 18.68
CA THR A 61 -1.16 -2.22 20.07
C THR A 61 -2.68 -2.21 20.15
N GLY A 62 -3.27 -3.29 20.67
CA GLY A 62 -4.71 -3.40 20.87
C GLY A 62 -5.19 -2.65 22.12
N GLY A 63 -6.52 -2.74 22.40
CA GLY A 63 -7.16 -2.17 23.58
C GLY A 63 -7.49 -0.67 23.46
N ILE A 64 -8.00 -0.09 24.55
CA ILE A 64 -8.45 1.31 24.59
C ILE A 64 -7.29 2.27 24.29
N SER A 65 -6.10 2.01 24.81
CA SER A 65 -4.90 2.82 24.53
C SER A 65 -4.45 2.73 23.08
N GLY A 66 -4.59 1.57 22.43
CA GLY A 66 -4.31 1.42 21.00
C GLY A 66 -5.37 2.07 20.13
N SER A 67 -6.66 1.92 20.46
CA SER A 67 -7.76 2.52 19.72
C SER A 67 -7.79 4.05 19.84
N LEU A 68 -7.34 4.60 20.97
CA LEU A 68 -7.17 6.04 21.18
C LEU A 68 -5.82 6.55 20.63
N GLY A 69 -4.95 5.67 20.11
CA GLY A 69 -3.63 6.02 19.59
C GLY A 69 -2.67 6.57 20.66
N LEU A 70 -2.94 6.31 21.92
CA LEU A 70 -2.09 6.71 23.06
C LEU A 70 -0.93 5.71 23.27
N ALA A 71 -1.04 4.50 22.70
CA ALA A 71 0.06 3.55 22.74
C ALA A 71 1.02 3.84 21.58
N GLU A 72 2.32 3.80 21.89
CA GLU A 72 3.36 3.94 20.89
C GLU A 72 3.49 2.63 20.10
N ASP A 73 2.86 2.57 18.93
CA ASP A 73 3.14 1.50 17.98
C ASP A 73 4.53 1.74 17.37
N THR A 74 5.30 0.67 17.23
CA THR A 74 6.58 0.76 16.54
C THR A 74 6.33 1.17 15.09
N SER A 75 7.11 2.14 14.60
CA SER A 75 7.02 2.61 13.21
C SER A 75 7.68 1.68 12.20
N ASP A 76 7.93 0.42 12.61
CA ASP A 76 8.50 -0.60 11.75
C ASP A 76 7.40 -1.23 10.90
N ALA A 77 7.61 -1.20 9.60
CA ALA A 77 6.77 -1.90 8.64
C ALA A 77 7.66 -2.65 7.63
N SER A 78 7.20 -3.81 7.21
CA SER A 78 7.79 -4.56 6.12
C SER A 78 6.82 -4.61 4.95
N ILE A 79 7.35 -4.59 3.72
CA ILE A 79 6.54 -4.63 2.51
C ILE A 79 7.01 -5.74 1.58
N ALA A 80 6.04 -6.40 0.93
CA ALA A 80 6.28 -7.34 -0.16
C ALA A 80 5.22 -7.12 -1.23
N CYS A 81 5.66 -6.75 -2.45
CA CYS A 81 4.77 -6.56 -3.59
C CYS A 81 5.05 -7.62 -4.65
N ARG A 82 4.01 -8.00 -5.40
CA ARG A 82 4.10 -9.02 -6.44
C ARG A 82 3.25 -8.64 -7.63
N GLN A 83 3.71 -9.06 -8.80
CA GLN A 83 2.84 -9.12 -9.97
C GLN A 83 1.86 -10.26 -9.78
N THR A 84 0.55 -9.94 -9.84
CA THR A 84 -0.57 -10.86 -9.62
C THR A 84 -1.44 -11.03 -10.86
N GLY A 85 -1.13 -10.26 -11.92
CA GLY A 85 -1.84 -10.27 -13.18
C GLY A 85 -1.06 -9.59 -14.30
N PRO A 86 -1.65 -9.45 -15.49
CA PRO A 86 -1.09 -8.60 -16.53
C PRO A 86 -1.00 -7.16 -16.01
N ILE A 87 0.14 -6.51 -16.26
CA ILE A 87 0.33 -5.12 -15.84
C ILE A 87 -0.35 -4.20 -16.84
N ALA A 88 -1.19 -3.29 -16.31
CA ALA A 88 -1.73 -2.17 -17.06
C ALA A 88 -1.58 -0.87 -16.25
N PHE A 89 -1.02 0.15 -16.86
CA PHE A 89 -0.98 1.49 -16.30
C PHE A 89 -2.30 2.20 -16.60
N LEU A 90 -3.06 2.54 -15.56
CA LEU A 90 -4.37 3.19 -15.69
C LEU A 90 -4.25 4.68 -15.90
N GLU A 91 -3.18 5.26 -15.38
CA GLU A 91 -2.87 6.69 -15.45
C GLU A 91 -1.37 6.90 -15.58
N GLU A 92 -0.96 8.14 -15.86
CA GLU A 92 0.44 8.56 -15.77
C GLU A 92 0.94 8.41 -14.32
N LEU A 93 2.14 7.87 -14.16
CA LEU A 93 2.72 7.61 -12.86
C LEU A 93 3.60 8.78 -12.42
N ASP A 94 3.24 9.39 -11.31
CA ASP A 94 4.10 10.36 -10.65
C ASP A 94 5.18 9.66 -9.83
N GLU A 95 6.40 10.17 -9.89
CA GLU A 95 7.53 9.62 -9.15
C GLU A 95 7.36 9.90 -7.64
N GLY A 96 7.46 8.85 -6.82
CA GLY A 96 7.29 8.97 -5.37
C GLY A 96 5.85 9.20 -4.92
N GLU A 97 4.88 8.91 -5.78
CA GLU A 97 3.46 9.02 -5.44
C GLU A 97 3.06 8.06 -4.32
N GLU A 98 2.30 8.58 -3.36
CA GLU A 98 1.76 7.76 -2.28
C GLU A 98 0.63 6.86 -2.81
N VAL A 99 0.83 5.55 -2.72
CA VAL A 99 -0.15 4.53 -3.14
C VAL A 99 -0.90 3.91 -1.97
N PHE A 100 -0.36 4.04 -0.75
CA PHE A 100 -0.99 3.56 0.47
C PHE A 100 -0.50 4.32 1.69
N GLY A 101 -1.40 4.54 2.67
CA GLY A 101 -1.06 5.15 3.93
C GLY A 101 -1.89 4.65 5.09
N ALA A 102 -1.24 4.33 6.21
CA ALA A 102 -1.89 3.91 7.44
C ALA A 102 -1.40 4.71 8.64
N ARG A 103 -2.34 5.11 9.53
CA ARG A 103 -1.98 5.74 10.78
C ARG A 103 -1.43 4.70 11.75
N ALA A 104 -0.25 4.93 12.28
CA ALA A 104 0.37 4.12 13.33
C ALA A 104 0.09 4.70 14.74
N SER A 105 -0.16 6.02 14.86
CA SER A 105 -0.64 6.63 16.11
C SER A 105 -1.51 7.86 15.81
N VAL A 106 -2.35 8.28 16.79
CA VAL A 106 -3.22 9.45 16.64
C VAL A 106 -2.42 10.74 16.54
N LEU A 107 -1.25 10.78 17.16
CA LEU A 107 -0.56 12.03 17.35
C LEU A 107 0.57 12.33 16.38
N PHE A 108 1.33 11.33 15.87
CA PHE A 108 2.58 11.69 15.18
C PHE A 108 3.20 10.64 14.25
N LYS A 109 2.56 9.50 13.99
CA LYS A 109 3.18 8.46 13.15
C LYS A 109 2.23 7.99 12.07
N ARG A 110 2.69 8.07 10.84
CA ARG A 110 2.02 7.53 9.67
C ARG A 110 3.00 6.63 8.94
N ILE A 111 2.55 5.46 8.56
CA ILE A 111 3.26 4.59 7.62
C ILE A 111 2.72 4.93 6.24
N GLN A 112 3.63 5.18 5.31
CA GLN A 112 3.33 5.48 3.92
C GLN A 112 4.02 4.47 3.03
N VAL A 113 3.40 4.20 1.88
CA VAL A 113 4.03 3.48 0.77
C VAL A 113 3.99 4.39 -0.44
N VAL A 114 5.15 4.65 -1.00
CA VAL A 114 5.31 5.39 -2.25
C VAL A 114 5.82 4.49 -3.35
N ARG A 115 5.47 4.81 -4.59
CA ARG A 115 5.87 4.07 -5.79
C ARG A 115 6.84 4.89 -6.62
N PHE A 116 7.83 4.19 -7.19
CA PHE A 116 8.72 4.67 -8.24
C PHE A 116 8.66 3.70 -9.42
N PHE A 117 8.89 4.20 -10.62
CA PHE A 117 9.03 3.36 -11.80
C PHE A 117 10.43 3.50 -12.40
N ASP A 118 11.25 2.46 -12.26
CA ASP A 118 12.54 2.34 -12.94
C ASP A 118 12.31 1.83 -14.36
N GLU A 119 12.15 2.77 -15.29
CA GLU A 119 11.96 2.45 -16.72
C GLU A 119 13.14 1.64 -17.29
N GLY A 120 14.35 1.97 -16.89
CA GLY A 120 15.56 1.31 -17.39
C GLY A 120 15.62 -0.18 -17.04
N ARG A 121 14.99 -0.58 -15.94
CA ARG A 121 14.90 -1.97 -15.48
C ARG A 121 13.50 -2.56 -15.62
N ASN A 122 12.55 -1.80 -16.16
CA ASN A 122 11.14 -2.18 -16.27
C ASN A 122 10.59 -2.71 -14.95
N THR A 123 10.79 -1.94 -13.86
CA THR A 123 10.56 -2.39 -12.49
C THR A 123 9.82 -1.33 -11.68
N LEU A 124 8.71 -1.73 -11.08
CA LEU A 124 8.02 -0.91 -10.07
C LEU A 124 8.70 -1.13 -8.71
N VAL A 125 9.01 -0.04 -8.03
CA VAL A 125 9.66 -0.04 -6.72
C VAL A 125 8.76 0.61 -5.70
N TYR A 126 8.43 -0.12 -4.64
CA TYR A 126 7.58 0.33 -3.54
C TYR A 126 8.42 0.52 -2.29
N LEU A 127 8.44 1.72 -1.76
CA LEU A 127 9.14 2.08 -0.54
C LEU A 127 8.12 2.36 0.56
N THR A 128 8.13 1.57 1.63
CA THR A 128 7.42 1.91 2.86
C THR A 128 8.34 2.62 3.83
N TYR A 129 7.84 3.68 4.44
CA TYR A 129 8.54 4.42 5.47
C TYR A 129 7.56 5.03 6.46
N SER A 130 8.08 5.45 7.62
CA SER A 130 7.28 6.13 8.63
C SER A 130 7.68 7.59 8.74
N ASP A 131 6.67 8.47 8.76
CA ASP A 131 6.89 9.86 9.15
C ASP A 131 7.25 9.93 10.64
N LYS A 132 8.38 10.51 10.93
CA LYS A 132 8.83 10.72 12.30
C LYS A 132 9.08 12.22 12.52
N LEU A 133 8.35 12.79 13.46
CA LEU A 133 8.52 14.21 13.85
C LEU A 133 9.66 14.45 14.85
N ILE A 134 10.44 13.41 15.17
CA ILE A 134 11.52 13.48 16.18
C ILE A 134 12.82 13.05 15.52
N ASP A 135 13.95 13.62 15.95
CA ASP A 135 15.28 13.35 15.44
C ASP A 135 15.60 11.85 15.29
N GLY A 136 16.10 11.48 14.12
CA GLY A 136 16.52 10.13 13.77
C GLY A 136 16.12 9.73 12.35
N SER A 137 16.75 8.67 11.82
CA SER A 137 16.44 8.14 10.49
C SER A 137 15.10 7.44 10.51
N PRO A 138 14.19 7.71 9.54
CA PRO A 138 12.95 6.97 9.40
C PRO A 138 13.24 5.50 9.07
N LYS A 139 12.51 4.60 9.73
CA LYS A 139 12.56 3.19 9.39
C LYS A 139 11.88 2.98 8.06
N ASN A 140 12.47 2.16 7.21
CA ASN A 140 11.99 1.94 5.87
C ASN A 140 12.23 0.49 5.40
N SER A 141 11.47 0.07 4.38
CA SER A 141 11.61 -1.20 3.70
C SER A 141 11.24 -1.02 2.24
N ILE A 142 11.78 -1.85 1.35
CA ILE A 142 11.60 -1.75 -0.09
C ILE A 142 11.15 -3.08 -0.66
N SER A 143 10.29 -3.02 -1.69
CA SER A 143 9.91 -4.16 -2.53
C SER A 143 9.99 -3.76 -3.98
N ALA A 144 10.52 -4.63 -4.84
CA ALA A 144 10.64 -4.41 -6.28
C ALA A 144 9.85 -5.47 -7.05
N VAL A 145 9.06 -5.02 -8.02
CA VAL A 145 8.23 -5.86 -8.90
C VAL A 145 8.71 -5.67 -10.33
N VAL A 146 9.45 -6.64 -10.84
CA VAL A 146 9.86 -6.66 -12.26
C VAL A 146 8.63 -6.95 -13.11
N ILE A 147 8.34 -6.07 -14.07
CA ILE A 147 7.22 -6.25 -15.00
C ILE A 147 7.60 -7.31 -16.02
N ARG A 148 6.84 -8.39 -16.04
CA ARG A 148 7.02 -9.51 -16.96
C ARG A 148 5.74 -9.77 -17.75
N PRO A 149 5.84 -10.36 -18.96
CA PRO A 149 4.68 -10.88 -19.65
C PRO A 149 3.93 -11.84 -18.73
N TRP A 150 2.63 -11.64 -18.60
CA TRP A 150 1.77 -12.51 -17.80
C TRP A 150 1.25 -13.66 -18.66
N VAL A 151 1.68 -14.87 -18.33
CA VAL A 151 1.19 -16.08 -18.97
C VAL A 151 0.19 -16.71 -18.02
N SER A 152 -1.06 -16.89 -18.46
CA SER A 152 -2.07 -17.57 -17.65
C SER A 152 -1.73 -19.06 -17.54
N ALA A 153 -2.09 -19.68 -16.40
CA ALA A 153 -1.88 -21.12 -16.19
C ALA A 153 -2.50 -22.00 -17.26
N GLN A 154 -3.56 -21.51 -17.92
CA GLN A 154 -4.21 -22.19 -19.05
C GLN A 154 -3.31 -22.22 -20.29
N LEU A 155 -2.65 -21.11 -20.59
CA LEU A 155 -1.73 -21.03 -21.73
C LEU A 155 -0.43 -21.81 -21.45
N GLU A 156 0.06 -21.82 -20.20
CA GLU A 156 1.20 -22.69 -19.82
C GLU A 156 0.88 -24.17 -20.00
N ALA A 157 -0.32 -24.59 -19.62
CA ALA A 157 -0.75 -25.99 -19.80
C ALA A 157 -0.92 -26.36 -21.28
N GLU A 158 -1.29 -25.44 -22.15
CA GLU A 158 -1.41 -25.65 -23.59
C GLU A 158 -0.03 -25.73 -24.29
N LEU A 159 0.92 -24.90 -23.84
CA LEU A 159 2.30 -24.89 -24.36
C LEU A 159 3.12 -26.10 -23.91
N ALA A 160 2.68 -26.82 -22.87
CA ALA A 160 3.34 -28.01 -22.32
C ALA A 160 2.90 -29.32 -22.99
N GLN A 161 1.94 -29.28 -23.93
CA GLN A 161 1.45 -30.43 -24.73
C GLN A 161 2.13 -30.51 -26.09
#